data_2148ac8791bcae09f6965fbcce165e70
#
_entry.id   2148ac8791bcae09f6965fbcce165e70
#
_cell.length_a   1.000
_cell.length_b   1.000
_cell.length_c   1.000
_cell.angle_alpha   90.00
_cell.angle_beta   90.00
_cell.angle_gamma   90.00
#
_symmetry.space_group_name_H-M   'P 1'
#
loop_
_entity.id
_entity.type
_entity.pdbx_description
1 polymer ?
#
loop_
_entity_poly.entity_id
_entity_poly.type
_entity_poly.pdbx_seq_one_letter_code
_entity_poly.pdbx_strand_id
1 'polypeptide(L)'
;MSRAPDVDYSATSARPDWSALPQAVREALADALGSRITAVSPPVSTGFTGGFAARAELTDGRQVFIKAAQQGLHAYNAYQREAEVVPQLPSAVRAPVIVTTARADDWFAVVSEWIDGRMPGTPWTAEDFERATAVCEVTAEALRPSPLEGLDRFFDLVRDDVKVPAQILAGERQLPARLQEWVPRVLPELADLVTLAPEVLVGDTAAHSDLRPDNLLIDNAGVCWTIDWNWLTLGPRWIDWVGLLPIAQHQGIDTFTAITRNPLTADVPKDHLDCFVAVIAAYMLKNPDLPPPPGCTPALREHQRLYAWTFLDWLAVRRNWPTVEV
;
A
#
# COMPACT_ATOMS: atom_id res chain seq x y z
N MET A 1 18.93 -18.83 -12.55
CA MET A 1 18.11 -17.62 -12.26
C MET A 1 17.11 -17.96 -11.19
N SER A 2 17.23 -17.44 -9.99
CA SER A 2 16.12 -17.42 -9.04
C SER A 2 15.17 -16.31 -9.49
N ARG A 3 14.11 -16.67 -10.21
CA ARG A 3 13.08 -15.73 -10.65
C ARG A 3 12.43 -15.11 -9.41
N ALA A 4 12.15 -13.78 -9.43
CA ALA A 4 11.38 -13.15 -8.39
C ALA A 4 10.08 -13.95 -8.14
N PRO A 5 9.59 -14.00 -6.89
CA PRO A 5 8.28 -14.59 -6.61
C PRO A 5 7.21 -13.94 -7.48
N ASP A 6 6.28 -14.72 -7.98
CA ASP A 6 5.10 -14.21 -8.67
C ASP A 6 3.94 -14.14 -7.67
N VAL A 7 3.16 -13.06 -7.69
CA VAL A 7 2.00 -12.88 -6.80
C VAL A 7 0.78 -12.65 -7.65
N ASP A 8 -0.20 -13.51 -7.49
CA ASP A 8 -1.53 -13.30 -8.09
C ASP A 8 -2.33 -12.32 -7.23
N TYR A 9 -2.25 -11.03 -7.55
CA TYR A 9 -3.01 -10.00 -6.84
C TYR A 9 -4.53 -10.12 -7.01
N SER A 10 -5.03 -10.93 -7.95
CA SER A 10 -6.46 -11.19 -8.07
C SER A 10 -7.01 -12.14 -7.01
N ALA A 11 -6.15 -12.78 -6.19
CA ALA A 11 -6.53 -13.80 -5.21
C ALA A 11 -5.78 -13.67 -3.87
N THR A 12 -5.50 -12.44 -3.43
CA THR A 12 -4.68 -12.19 -2.23
C THR A 12 -5.45 -12.23 -0.91
N SER A 13 -6.77 -12.13 -0.91
CA SER A 13 -7.57 -12.18 0.32
C SER A 13 -8.71 -13.20 0.26
N ALA A 14 -9.06 -13.75 1.42
CA ALA A 14 -10.26 -14.54 1.64
C ALA A 14 -11.23 -13.73 2.51
N ARG A 15 -12.29 -13.21 1.88
CA ARG A 15 -13.28 -12.34 2.53
C ARG A 15 -14.60 -13.08 2.73
N PRO A 16 -15.34 -12.78 3.79
CA PRO A 16 -16.70 -13.33 3.98
C PRO A 16 -17.63 -12.84 2.87
N ASP A 17 -18.60 -13.66 2.51
CA ASP A 17 -19.71 -13.28 1.62
C ASP A 17 -20.68 -12.31 2.31
N TRP A 18 -21.49 -11.60 1.51
CA TRP A 18 -22.56 -10.73 2.01
C TRP A 18 -23.50 -11.44 2.98
N SER A 19 -23.83 -12.71 2.69
CA SER A 19 -24.70 -13.52 3.54
C SER A 19 -24.12 -13.84 4.91
N ALA A 20 -22.81 -13.76 5.08
CA ALA A 20 -22.11 -13.98 6.35
C ALA A 20 -22.15 -12.74 7.27
N LEU A 21 -22.51 -11.56 6.76
CA LEU A 21 -22.71 -10.38 7.59
C LEU A 21 -23.99 -10.55 8.43
N PRO A 22 -23.96 -10.20 9.74
CA PRO A 22 -25.16 -10.20 10.59
C PRO A 22 -26.31 -9.39 9.96
N GLN A 23 -27.54 -9.83 10.22
CA GLN A 23 -28.73 -9.13 9.70
C GLN A 23 -28.75 -7.67 10.18
N ALA A 24 -28.42 -7.42 11.45
CA ALA A 24 -28.36 -6.07 12.02
C ALA A 24 -27.41 -5.15 11.27
N VAL A 25 -26.26 -5.66 10.80
CA VAL A 25 -25.29 -4.89 9.98
C VAL A 25 -25.89 -4.53 8.62
N ARG A 26 -26.57 -5.48 7.97
CA ARG A 26 -27.20 -5.27 6.66
C ARG A 26 -28.36 -4.27 6.74
N GLU A 27 -29.15 -4.32 7.83
CA GLU A 27 -30.23 -3.36 8.10
C GLU A 27 -29.66 -1.97 8.39
N ALA A 28 -28.65 -1.86 9.27
CA ALA A 28 -27.97 -0.59 9.56
C ALA A 28 -27.36 0.05 8.31
N LEU A 29 -26.81 -0.75 7.39
CA LEU A 29 -26.31 -0.26 6.10
C LEU A 29 -27.42 0.30 5.22
N ALA A 30 -28.55 -0.40 5.11
CA ALA A 30 -29.70 0.06 4.32
C ALA A 30 -30.30 1.37 4.88
N ASP A 31 -30.39 1.47 6.20
CA ASP A 31 -30.87 2.66 6.90
C ASP A 31 -29.91 3.86 6.69
N ALA A 32 -28.61 3.65 6.85
CA ALA A 32 -27.60 4.69 6.66
C ALA A 32 -27.51 5.17 5.20
N LEU A 33 -27.78 4.30 4.23
CA LEU A 33 -27.82 4.63 2.80
C LEU A 33 -29.14 5.32 2.38
N GLY A 34 -30.19 5.21 3.20
CA GLY A 34 -31.54 5.66 2.85
C GLY A 34 -32.13 4.94 1.63
N SER A 35 -31.58 3.76 1.29
CA SER A 35 -31.99 2.98 0.11
C SER A 35 -31.68 1.50 0.35
N ARG A 36 -32.53 0.62 -0.16
CA ARG A 36 -32.30 -0.82 -0.04
C ARG A 36 -31.21 -1.29 -0.97
N ILE A 37 -30.39 -2.21 -0.49
CA ILE A 37 -29.39 -2.92 -1.29
C ILE A 37 -30.11 -4.03 -2.06
N THR A 38 -30.03 -3.98 -3.39
CA THR A 38 -30.74 -4.91 -4.30
C THR A 38 -29.85 -6.04 -4.78
N ALA A 39 -28.55 -5.76 -4.96
CA ALA A 39 -27.57 -6.74 -5.37
C ALA A 39 -26.21 -6.42 -4.74
N VAL A 40 -25.45 -7.46 -4.46
CA VAL A 40 -24.04 -7.35 -4.00
C VAL A 40 -23.21 -8.29 -4.83
N SER A 41 -22.09 -7.79 -5.37
CA SER A 41 -21.13 -8.62 -6.10
C SER A 41 -20.48 -9.65 -5.18
N PRO A 42 -19.83 -10.68 -5.73
CA PRO A 42 -18.84 -11.43 -4.95
C PRO A 42 -17.86 -10.47 -4.30
N PRO A 43 -17.35 -10.79 -3.10
CA PRO A 43 -16.33 -9.98 -2.43
C PRO A 43 -15.11 -9.82 -3.32
N VAL A 44 -14.47 -8.64 -3.30
CA VAL A 44 -13.20 -8.45 -3.98
C VAL A 44 -12.14 -9.32 -3.32
N SER A 45 -11.32 -9.99 -4.11
CA SER A 45 -10.28 -10.90 -3.66
C SER A 45 -8.90 -10.27 -3.58
N THR A 46 -8.80 -8.96 -3.91
CA THR A 46 -7.57 -8.16 -3.79
C THR A 46 -7.36 -7.61 -2.39
N GLY A 47 -6.12 -7.22 -2.07
CA GLY A 47 -5.72 -6.70 -0.75
C GLY A 47 -5.41 -7.82 0.24
N PHE A 48 -5.02 -7.47 1.47
CA PHE A 48 -4.51 -8.42 2.47
C PHE A 48 -5.34 -8.46 3.76
N THR A 49 -6.44 -7.70 3.84
CA THR A 49 -7.31 -7.66 5.03
C THR A 49 -8.49 -8.61 4.88
N GLY A 50 -8.85 -9.29 5.97
CA GLY A 50 -9.94 -10.29 6.00
C GLY A 50 -11.36 -9.74 6.19
N GLY A 51 -11.57 -8.42 6.16
CA GLY A 51 -12.91 -7.82 6.26
C GLY A 51 -13.73 -8.01 4.98
N PHE A 52 -15.05 -7.90 5.09
CA PHE A 52 -15.93 -7.85 3.93
C PHE A 52 -15.61 -6.63 3.05
N ALA A 53 -15.60 -6.82 1.74
CA ALA A 53 -15.45 -5.72 0.78
C ALA A 53 -16.09 -6.12 -0.56
N ALA A 54 -17.12 -5.38 -1.01
CA ALA A 54 -17.82 -5.68 -2.25
C ALA A 54 -18.53 -4.44 -2.82
N ARG A 55 -18.80 -4.46 -4.13
CA ARG A 55 -19.72 -3.53 -4.79
C ARG A 55 -21.15 -3.90 -4.43
N ALA A 56 -21.98 -2.90 -4.19
CA ALA A 56 -23.41 -3.05 -3.98
C ALA A 56 -24.22 -2.12 -4.90
N GLU A 57 -25.40 -2.58 -5.31
CA GLU A 57 -26.37 -1.83 -6.10
C GLU A 57 -27.57 -1.48 -5.23
N LEU A 58 -28.03 -0.23 -5.34
CA LEU A 58 -29.14 0.29 -4.55
C LEU A 58 -30.43 0.41 -5.38
N THR A 59 -31.60 0.44 -4.71
CA THR A 59 -32.88 0.62 -5.38
C THR A 59 -33.02 1.94 -6.15
N ASP A 60 -32.26 2.95 -5.79
CA ASP A 60 -32.22 4.25 -6.46
C ASP A 60 -31.24 4.31 -7.65
N GLY A 61 -30.59 3.19 -7.99
CA GLY A 61 -29.65 3.04 -9.10
C GLY A 61 -28.21 3.42 -8.76
N ARG A 62 -27.92 3.92 -7.55
CA ARG A 62 -26.53 4.17 -7.13
C ARG A 62 -25.78 2.85 -6.99
N GLN A 63 -24.49 2.90 -7.32
CA GLN A 63 -23.52 1.86 -7.02
C GLN A 63 -22.56 2.38 -5.95
N VAL A 64 -22.28 1.54 -4.96
CA VAL A 64 -21.41 1.88 -3.83
C VAL A 64 -20.43 0.74 -3.55
N PHE A 65 -19.32 1.04 -2.88
CA PHE A 65 -18.41 0.05 -2.38
C PHE A 65 -18.52 -0.02 -0.86
N ILE A 66 -18.76 -1.21 -0.34
CA ILE A 66 -18.98 -1.45 1.09
C ILE A 66 -17.78 -2.22 1.65
N LYS A 67 -17.14 -1.70 2.68
CA LYS A 67 -16.19 -2.42 3.52
C LYS A 67 -16.79 -2.59 4.91
N ALA A 68 -16.73 -3.80 5.49
CA ALA A 68 -17.23 -4.06 6.84
C ALA A 68 -16.35 -5.06 7.58
N ALA A 69 -16.14 -4.83 8.87
CA ALA A 69 -15.34 -5.70 9.71
C ALA A 69 -15.86 -5.72 11.15
N GLN A 70 -15.62 -6.86 11.81
CA GLN A 70 -15.89 -7.06 13.22
C GLN A 70 -14.76 -6.52 14.09
N GLN A 71 -15.08 -6.01 15.25
CA GLN A 71 -14.12 -5.57 16.26
C GLN A 71 -13.13 -6.70 16.60
N GLY A 72 -11.85 -6.33 16.73
CA GLY A 72 -10.77 -7.29 16.96
C GLY A 72 -10.06 -7.73 15.66
N LEU A 73 -10.64 -7.51 14.49
CA LEU A 73 -9.92 -7.64 13.22
C LEU A 73 -9.13 -6.35 12.93
N HIS A 74 -7.94 -6.49 12.32
CA HIS A 74 -7.17 -5.33 11.85
C HIS A 74 -7.99 -4.42 10.92
N ALA A 75 -8.78 -5.03 10.03
CA ALA A 75 -9.68 -4.34 9.11
C ALA A 75 -10.68 -3.38 9.80
N TYR A 76 -11.11 -3.67 11.03
CA TYR A 76 -12.03 -2.82 11.77
C TYR A 76 -11.46 -1.41 12.01
N ASN A 77 -10.23 -1.34 12.53
CA ASN A 77 -9.56 -0.07 12.77
C ASN A 77 -9.17 0.63 11.47
N ALA A 78 -8.74 -0.14 10.45
CA ALA A 78 -8.41 0.39 9.14
C ALA A 78 -9.60 1.08 8.48
N TYR A 79 -10.79 0.46 8.50
CA TYR A 79 -12.00 1.03 7.91
C TYR A 79 -12.51 2.25 8.68
N GLN A 80 -12.36 2.28 10.01
CA GLN A 80 -12.65 3.48 10.80
C GLN A 80 -11.72 4.62 10.42
N ARG A 81 -10.42 4.35 10.30
CA ARG A 81 -9.43 5.35 9.93
C ARG A 81 -9.67 5.90 8.54
N GLU A 82 -10.01 5.06 7.56
CA GLU A 82 -10.37 5.48 6.20
C GLU A 82 -11.60 6.40 6.23
N ALA A 83 -12.65 6.03 6.98
CA ALA A 83 -13.85 6.84 7.11
C ALA A 83 -13.60 8.22 7.77
N GLU A 84 -12.61 8.32 8.65
CA GLU A 84 -12.20 9.57 9.29
C GLU A 84 -11.35 10.44 8.38
N VAL A 85 -10.41 9.83 7.63
CA VAL A 85 -9.39 10.53 6.84
C VAL A 85 -9.96 11.05 5.52
N VAL A 86 -10.64 10.20 4.75
CA VAL A 86 -11.04 10.55 3.38
C VAL A 86 -11.89 11.82 3.29
N PRO A 87 -12.86 12.08 4.19
CA PRO A 87 -13.63 13.34 4.15
C PRO A 87 -12.82 14.62 4.39
N GLN A 88 -11.61 14.48 4.93
CA GLN A 88 -10.72 15.61 5.22
C GLN A 88 -9.70 15.87 4.10
N LEU A 89 -9.61 14.97 3.12
CA LEU A 89 -8.69 15.13 2.00
C LEU A 89 -9.15 16.30 1.10
N PRO A 90 -8.21 17.15 0.63
CA PRO A 90 -8.52 18.18 -0.36
C PRO A 90 -9.13 17.58 -1.64
N SER A 91 -10.02 18.29 -2.29
CA SER A 91 -10.70 17.84 -3.52
C SER A 91 -9.77 17.54 -4.70
N ALA A 92 -8.53 18.01 -4.67
CA ALA A 92 -7.51 17.67 -5.66
C ALA A 92 -7.02 16.22 -5.52
N VAL A 93 -7.10 15.63 -4.31
CA VAL A 93 -6.76 14.23 -4.07
C VAL A 93 -7.86 13.34 -4.64
N ARG A 94 -7.49 12.44 -5.54
CA ARG A 94 -8.41 11.51 -6.19
C ARG A 94 -8.64 10.28 -5.30
N ALA A 95 -9.50 10.44 -4.29
CA ALA A 95 -9.95 9.36 -3.40
C ALA A 95 -11.48 9.19 -3.52
N PRO A 96 -12.02 7.96 -3.48
CA PRO A 96 -13.46 7.73 -3.51
C PRO A 96 -14.15 8.41 -2.31
N VAL A 97 -15.21 9.15 -2.58
CA VAL A 97 -15.95 9.88 -1.53
C VAL A 97 -16.61 8.90 -0.57
N ILE A 98 -16.50 9.15 0.73
CA ILE A 98 -17.26 8.40 1.74
C ILE A 98 -18.73 8.83 1.68
N VAL A 99 -19.60 7.88 1.37
CA VAL A 99 -21.05 8.09 1.28
C VAL A 99 -21.69 8.07 2.67
N THR A 100 -21.34 7.07 3.48
CA THR A 100 -21.82 6.92 4.85
C THR A 100 -21.02 5.88 5.63
N THR A 101 -21.30 5.77 6.93
CA THR A 101 -20.83 4.69 7.80
C THR A 101 -22.00 4.05 8.53
N ALA A 102 -21.86 2.80 8.93
CA ALA A 102 -22.84 2.09 9.75
C ALA A 102 -22.16 1.34 10.90
N ARG A 103 -22.90 1.20 12.01
CA ARG A 103 -22.47 0.39 13.17
C ARG A 103 -23.64 -0.47 13.62
N ALA A 104 -23.38 -1.73 13.88
CA ALA A 104 -24.33 -2.63 14.50
C ALA A 104 -23.54 -3.67 15.30
N ASP A 105 -23.93 -3.88 16.55
CA ASP A 105 -23.23 -4.72 17.51
C ASP A 105 -21.73 -4.36 17.57
N ASP A 106 -20.85 -5.32 17.36
CA ASP A 106 -19.40 -5.16 17.32
C ASP A 106 -18.84 -4.95 15.88
N TRP A 107 -19.70 -4.58 14.92
CA TRP A 107 -19.33 -4.32 13.53
C TRP A 107 -19.27 -2.85 13.19
N PHE A 108 -18.32 -2.52 12.33
CA PHE A 108 -18.22 -1.22 11.65
C PHE A 108 -18.20 -1.43 10.14
N ALA A 109 -18.94 -0.58 9.44
CA ALA A 109 -18.92 -0.53 7.98
C ALA A 109 -18.69 0.89 7.49
N VAL A 110 -17.89 1.02 6.44
CA VAL A 110 -17.70 2.25 5.66
C VAL A 110 -18.20 2.00 4.24
N VAL A 111 -18.88 2.97 3.69
CA VAL A 111 -19.43 2.94 2.34
C VAL A 111 -18.85 4.11 1.57
N SER A 112 -18.20 3.84 0.45
CA SER A 112 -17.71 4.84 -0.49
C SER A 112 -18.45 4.75 -1.84
N GLU A 113 -18.27 5.77 -2.68
CA GLU A 113 -18.67 5.66 -4.08
C GLU A 113 -17.92 4.48 -4.75
N TRP A 114 -18.59 3.87 -5.74
CA TRP A 114 -17.97 2.84 -6.57
C TRP A 114 -17.19 3.50 -7.70
N ILE A 115 -15.90 3.16 -7.82
CA ILE A 115 -15.09 3.54 -8.97
C ILE A 115 -14.99 2.32 -9.88
N ASP A 116 -15.56 2.43 -11.07
CA ASP A 116 -15.46 1.38 -12.10
C ASP A 116 -14.10 1.51 -12.79
N GLY A 117 -13.14 0.78 -12.28
CA GLY A 117 -11.74 0.88 -12.69
C GLY A 117 -11.00 -0.45 -12.53
N ARG A 118 -9.77 -0.45 -12.99
CA ARG A 118 -8.85 -1.58 -12.89
C ARG A 118 -7.58 -1.20 -12.10
N MET A 119 -6.99 -2.16 -11.44
CA MET A 119 -5.68 -2.03 -10.83
C MET A 119 -4.60 -1.89 -11.92
N PRO A 120 -3.69 -0.90 -11.85
CA PRO A 120 -2.50 -0.84 -12.71
C PRO A 120 -1.43 -1.84 -12.26
N GLY A 121 -0.38 -2.01 -13.06
CA GLY A 121 0.80 -2.79 -12.62
C GLY A 121 0.64 -4.31 -12.68
N THR A 122 -0.21 -4.80 -13.59
CA THR A 122 -0.42 -6.25 -13.81
C THR A 122 -0.41 -6.65 -15.29
N PRO A 123 0.68 -6.43 -16.03
CA PRO A 123 1.91 -5.69 -15.75
C PRO A 123 1.76 -4.17 -15.87
N TRP A 124 2.75 -3.41 -15.41
CA TRP A 124 2.84 -1.98 -15.69
C TRP A 124 3.00 -1.72 -17.19
N THR A 125 2.19 -0.80 -17.70
CA THR A 125 2.43 -0.15 -18.98
C THR A 125 3.02 1.25 -18.75
N ALA A 126 3.71 1.82 -19.74
CA ALA A 126 4.22 3.19 -19.64
C ALA A 126 3.09 4.19 -19.34
N GLU A 127 1.94 4.03 -20.00
CA GLU A 127 0.76 4.89 -19.81
C GLU A 127 0.19 4.79 -18.39
N ASP A 128 0.05 3.59 -17.83
CA ASP A 128 -0.43 3.41 -16.45
C ASP A 128 0.55 3.99 -15.44
N PHE A 129 1.86 3.83 -15.69
CA PHE A 129 2.89 4.41 -14.84
C PHE A 129 2.87 5.94 -14.87
N GLU A 130 2.66 6.55 -16.05
CA GLU A 130 2.49 8.01 -16.17
C GLU A 130 1.27 8.51 -15.40
N ARG A 131 0.12 7.81 -15.48
CA ARG A 131 -1.08 8.14 -14.72
C ARG A 131 -0.87 8.02 -13.20
N ALA A 132 -0.22 6.95 -12.75
CA ALA A 132 0.14 6.78 -11.35
C ALA A 132 1.14 7.84 -10.87
N THR A 133 2.08 8.23 -11.71
CA THR A 133 3.01 9.32 -11.43
C THR A 133 2.26 10.64 -11.25
N ALA A 134 1.38 10.98 -12.18
CA ALA A 134 0.62 12.22 -12.14
C ALA A 134 -0.28 12.32 -10.87
N VAL A 135 -0.95 11.24 -10.47
CA VAL A 135 -1.75 11.25 -9.24
C VAL A 135 -0.88 11.40 -7.99
N CYS A 136 0.32 10.81 -7.96
CA CYS A 136 1.27 10.99 -6.86
C CYS A 136 1.74 12.45 -6.75
N GLU A 137 2.07 13.09 -7.88
CA GLU A 137 2.49 14.51 -7.90
C GLU A 137 1.39 15.43 -7.40
N VAL A 138 0.16 15.27 -7.91
CA VAL A 138 -1.00 16.08 -7.50
C VAL A 138 -1.32 15.86 -6.01
N THR A 139 -1.29 14.61 -5.56
CA THR A 139 -1.57 14.25 -4.16
C THR A 139 -0.52 14.85 -3.22
N ALA A 140 0.77 14.70 -3.56
CA ALA A 140 1.86 15.24 -2.76
C ALA A 140 1.81 16.77 -2.65
N GLU A 141 1.42 17.46 -3.70
CA GLU A 141 1.24 18.93 -3.69
C GLU A 141 0.01 19.33 -2.85
N ALA A 142 -1.12 18.65 -3.03
CA ALA A 142 -2.36 18.95 -2.32
C ALA A 142 -2.28 18.68 -0.81
N LEU A 143 -1.40 17.77 -0.40
CA LEU A 143 -1.21 17.36 1.00
C LEU A 143 0.03 18.00 1.66
N ARG A 144 0.59 19.06 1.07
CA ARG A 144 1.74 19.77 1.60
C ARG A 144 1.51 21.29 1.72
N PRO A 145 1.68 21.91 2.92
CA PRO A 145 1.82 21.19 4.20
C PRO A 145 0.57 20.38 4.50
N SER A 146 0.71 19.36 5.36
CA SER A 146 -0.44 18.50 5.70
C SER A 146 -1.63 19.34 6.18
N PRO A 147 -2.81 19.19 5.57
CA PRO A 147 -4.03 19.82 6.05
C PRO A 147 -4.66 19.08 7.25
N LEU A 148 -4.14 17.88 7.56
CA LEU A 148 -4.64 17.04 8.65
C LEU A 148 -3.73 17.16 9.86
N GLU A 149 -4.35 17.22 11.05
CA GLU A 149 -3.66 17.27 12.32
C GLU A 149 -3.55 15.88 12.97
N GLY A 150 -2.61 15.73 13.91
CA GLY A 150 -2.48 14.53 14.74
C GLY A 150 -1.99 13.27 13.99
N LEU A 151 -1.36 13.44 12.83
CA LEU A 151 -0.76 12.33 12.11
C LEU A 151 0.56 11.92 12.77
N ASP A 152 0.78 10.60 12.87
CA ASP A 152 2.07 10.03 13.23
C ASP A 152 3.10 10.34 12.14
N ARG A 153 4.40 10.30 12.49
CA ARG A 153 5.46 10.41 11.50
C ARG A 153 5.71 9.07 10.82
N PHE A 154 6.03 9.08 9.54
CA PHE A 154 6.37 7.86 8.81
C PHE A 154 7.50 7.06 9.49
N PHE A 155 8.53 7.76 9.99
CA PHE A 155 9.62 7.11 10.71
C PHE A 155 9.13 6.35 11.96
N ASP A 156 8.10 6.83 12.64
CA ASP A 156 7.57 6.15 13.84
C ASP A 156 6.93 4.79 13.50
N LEU A 157 6.33 4.65 12.31
CA LEU A 157 5.83 3.36 11.81
C LEU A 157 6.95 2.34 11.56
N VAL A 158 8.09 2.80 11.04
CA VAL A 158 9.19 1.91 10.58
C VAL A 158 10.35 1.85 11.55
N ARG A 159 10.23 2.45 12.73
CA ARG A 159 11.31 2.55 13.75
C ARG A 159 11.91 1.20 14.14
N ASP A 160 11.12 0.17 14.20
CA ASP A 160 11.60 -1.18 14.53
C ASP A 160 12.11 -1.92 13.29
N ASP A 161 11.67 -1.54 12.11
CA ASP A 161 12.07 -2.19 10.87
C ASP A 161 13.49 -1.79 10.44
N VAL A 162 13.92 -0.57 10.75
CA VAL A 162 15.30 -0.13 10.50
C VAL A 162 16.36 -0.94 11.27
N LYS A 163 15.95 -1.69 12.30
CA LYS A 163 16.84 -2.57 13.06
C LYS A 163 17.07 -3.93 12.39
N VAL A 164 16.20 -4.31 11.44
CA VAL A 164 16.19 -5.67 10.85
C VAL A 164 17.50 -6.04 10.17
N PRO A 165 18.16 -5.19 9.34
CA PRO A 165 19.44 -5.53 8.73
C PRO A 165 20.53 -5.81 9.78
N ALA A 166 20.63 -4.98 10.83
CA ALA A 166 21.58 -5.19 11.92
C ALA A 166 21.30 -6.48 12.73
N GLN A 167 20.02 -6.82 12.96
CA GLN A 167 19.63 -8.07 13.60
C GLN A 167 20.02 -9.29 12.77
N ILE A 168 19.92 -9.20 11.43
CA ILE A 168 20.35 -10.27 10.53
C ILE A 168 21.88 -10.41 10.60
N LEU A 169 22.62 -9.30 10.57
CA LEU A 169 24.08 -9.32 10.73
C LEU A 169 24.55 -9.94 12.06
N ALA A 170 23.82 -9.66 13.14
CA ALA A 170 24.10 -10.22 14.48
C ALA A 170 23.69 -11.69 14.62
N GLY A 171 23.01 -12.28 13.60
CA GLY A 171 22.48 -13.65 13.68
C GLY A 171 21.23 -13.78 14.54
N GLU A 172 20.64 -12.69 14.98
CA GLU A 172 19.38 -12.65 15.76
C GLU A 172 18.16 -12.96 14.90
N ARG A 173 18.29 -12.76 13.59
CA ARG A 173 17.24 -13.00 12.58
C ARG A 173 17.83 -13.68 11.35
N GLN A 174 17.08 -14.60 10.77
CA GLN A 174 17.50 -15.27 9.55
C GLN A 174 17.09 -14.49 8.31
N LEU A 175 17.99 -14.46 7.33
CA LEU A 175 17.69 -13.94 6.00
C LEU A 175 16.87 -15.01 5.24
N PRO A 176 15.79 -14.61 4.51
CA PRO A 176 15.03 -15.54 3.68
C PRO A 176 15.91 -16.32 2.72
N ALA A 177 15.61 -17.62 2.55
CA ALA A 177 16.47 -18.56 1.84
C ALA A 177 16.86 -18.10 0.42
N ARG A 178 15.90 -17.49 -0.31
CA ARG A 178 16.12 -17.00 -1.69
C ARG A 178 17.08 -15.81 -1.78
N LEU A 179 17.33 -15.12 -0.66
CA LEU A 179 18.20 -13.94 -0.59
C LEU A 179 19.57 -14.27 -0.03
N GLN A 180 19.82 -15.53 0.38
CA GLN A 180 21.07 -15.93 1.01
C GLN A 180 22.27 -15.95 0.07
N GLU A 181 22.06 -15.96 -1.24
CA GLU A 181 23.16 -16.08 -2.23
C GLU A 181 23.99 -14.79 -2.34
N TRP A 182 23.35 -13.61 -2.28
CA TRP A 182 24.04 -12.35 -2.53
C TRP A 182 23.82 -11.27 -1.44
N VAL A 183 22.65 -11.21 -0.83
CA VAL A 183 22.31 -10.18 0.17
C VAL A 183 23.28 -10.15 1.36
N PRO A 184 23.84 -11.27 1.86
CA PRO A 184 24.84 -11.24 2.93
C PRO A 184 26.04 -10.36 2.63
N ARG A 185 26.43 -10.21 1.35
CA ARG A 185 27.57 -9.39 0.94
C ARG A 185 27.32 -7.89 1.04
N VAL A 186 26.05 -7.47 0.89
CA VAL A 186 25.63 -6.07 0.89
C VAL A 186 24.90 -5.66 2.16
N LEU A 187 24.64 -6.63 3.04
CA LEU A 187 23.91 -6.42 4.29
C LEU A 187 24.55 -5.38 5.22
N PRO A 188 25.90 -5.27 5.34
CA PRO A 188 26.52 -4.18 6.10
C PRO A 188 26.15 -2.80 5.57
N GLU A 189 26.25 -2.60 4.24
CA GLU A 189 25.88 -1.32 3.61
C GLU A 189 24.38 -1.04 3.72
N LEU A 190 23.53 -2.07 3.62
CA LEU A 190 22.10 -1.94 3.85
C LEU A 190 21.81 -1.50 5.29
N ALA A 191 22.53 -2.07 6.28
CA ALA A 191 22.40 -1.70 7.68
C ALA A 191 22.83 -0.25 7.94
N ASP A 192 23.92 0.19 7.30
CA ASP A 192 24.37 1.59 7.39
C ASP A 192 23.35 2.54 6.76
N LEU A 193 22.80 2.17 5.60
CA LEU A 193 21.86 3.01 4.83
C LEU A 193 20.59 3.29 5.61
N VAL A 194 20.00 2.31 6.28
CA VAL A 194 18.78 2.49 7.08
C VAL A 194 19.00 3.34 8.33
N THR A 195 20.26 3.55 8.78
CA THR A 195 20.55 4.46 9.91
C THR A 195 20.24 5.92 9.61
N LEU A 196 20.16 6.29 8.33
CA LEU A 196 19.77 7.64 7.90
C LEU A 196 18.27 7.94 8.08
N ALA A 197 17.44 6.92 8.30
CA ALA A 197 15.99 7.04 8.32
C ALA A 197 15.44 8.12 9.28
N PRO A 198 15.94 8.31 10.52
CA PRO A 198 15.46 9.34 11.42
C PRO A 198 15.58 10.77 10.87
N GLU A 199 16.55 11.02 10.01
CA GLU A 199 16.81 12.34 9.41
C GLU A 199 16.14 12.46 8.05
N VAL A 200 16.13 11.38 7.26
CA VAL A 200 15.67 11.35 5.87
C VAL A 200 14.16 11.26 5.75
N LEU A 201 13.50 10.52 6.66
CA LEU A 201 12.06 10.25 6.59
C LEU A 201 11.23 11.29 7.36
N VAL A 202 11.76 12.51 7.50
CA VAL A 202 11.07 13.67 8.07
C VAL A 202 10.47 14.50 6.94
N GLY A 203 9.22 14.92 7.13
CA GLY A 203 8.52 15.79 6.17
C GLY A 203 7.24 16.35 6.75
N ASP A 204 6.66 17.29 6.00
CA ASP A 204 5.43 18.00 6.33
C ASP A 204 4.26 17.60 5.41
N THR A 205 4.45 16.60 4.57
CA THR A 205 3.44 16.08 3.66
C THR A 205 2.68 14.94 4.31
N ALA A 206 1.36 14.96 4.25
CA ALA A 206 0.56 13.80 4.58
C ALA A 206 0.68 12.78 3.42
N ALA A 207 1.46 11.74 3.63
CA ALA A 207 1.67 10.68 2.66
C ALA A 207 0.70 9.52 2.90
N HIS A 208 0.29 8.84 1.83
CA HIS A 208 -0.54 7.64 1.90
C HIS A 208 0.13 6.52 2.72
N SER A 209 1.46 6.41 2.57
CA SER A 209 2.37 5.53 3.32
C SER A 209 2.22 4.02 3.07
N ASP A 210 1.22 3.62 2.30
CA ASP A 210 1.01 2.25 1.83
C ASP A 210 0.60 2.24 0.34
N LEU A 211 1.15 3.18 -0.46
CA LEU A 211 0.80 3.26 -1.87
C LEU A 211 1.48 2.13 -2.65
N ARG A 212 0.66 1.24 -3.18
CA ARG A 212 1.02 0.08 -3.98
C ARG A 212 0.12 0.01 -5.21
N PRO A 213 0.43 -0.83 -6.22
CA PRO A 213 -0.45 -1.00 -7.38
C PRO A 213 -1.90 -1.38 -7.01
N ASP A 214 -2.09 -2.21 -5.97
CA ASP A 214 -3.41 -2.64 -5.50
C ASP A 214 -4.19 -1.57 -4.70
N ASN A 215 -3.54 -0.45 -4.38
CA ASN A 215 -4.16 0.75 -3.81
C ASN A 215 -4.36 1.87 -4.84
N LEU A 216 -4.23 1.54 -6.13
CA LEU A 216 -4.51 2.40 -7.26
C LEU A 216 -5.63 1.81 -8.13
N LEU A 217 -6.50 2.67 -8.66
CA LEU A 217 -7.48 2.30 -9.68
C LEU A 217 -7.40 3.28 -10.85
N ILE A 218 -7.41 2.76 -12.07
CA ILE A 218 -7.57 3.58 -13.28
C ILE A 218 -8.97 3.32 -13.81
N ASP A 219 -9.80 4.35 -13.81
CA ASP A 219 -11.17 4.26 -14.27
C ASP A 219 -11.27 4.25 -15.82
N ASN A 220 -12.50 4.06 -16.32
CA ASN A 220 -12.78 3.98 -17.76
C ASN A 220 -12.50 5.32 -18.52
N ALA A 221 -12.40 6.44 -17.79
CA ALA A 221 -11.98 7.72 -18.34
C ALA A 221 -10.46 7.93 -18.32
N GLY A 222 -9.71 6.97 -17.77
CA GLY A 222 -8.26 7.03 -17.63
C GLY A 222 -7.78 7.85 -16.41
N VAL A 223 -8.67 8.21 -15.50
CA VAL A 223 -8.30 8.88 -14.24
C VAL A 223 -7.75 7.86 -13.26
N CYS A 224 -6.60 8.16 -12.67
CA CYS A 224 -6.01 7.35 -11.61
C CYS A 224 -6.51 7.82 -10.23
N TRP A 225 -7.01 6.89 -9.45
CA TRP A 225 -7.55 7.08 -8.09
C TRP A 225 -6.66 6.38 -7.08
N THR A 226 -6.57 6.94 -5.88
CA THR A 226 -5.89 6.35 -4.72
C THR A 226 -6.93 5.88 -3.71
N ILE A 227 -6.82 4.64 -3.23
CA ILE A 227 -7.79 4.01 -2.34
C ILE A 227 -7.10 3.46 -1.09
N ASP A 228 -7.87 3.10 -0.07
CA ASP A 228 -7.37 2.47 1.16
C ASP A 228 -6.52 3.42 2.06
N TRP A 229 -7.04 4.61 2.32
CA TRP A 229 -6.40 5.72 3.05
C TRP A 229 -6.34 5.50 4.57
N ASN A 230 -5.85 4.37 5.03
CA ASN A 230 -5.83 4.00 6.45
C ASN A 230 -4.44 4.11 7.11
N TRP A 231 -3.35 4.29 6.32
CA TRP A 231 -1.96 4.37 6.79
C TRP A 231 -1.35 5.78 6.71
N LEU A 232 -2.17 6.81 6.60
CA LEU A 232 -1.71 8.18 6.41
C LEU A 232 -0.76 8.65 7.53
N THR A 233 0.43 9.12 7.13
CA THR A 233 1.44 9.66 8.06
C THR A 233 2.09 10.93 7.53
N LEU A 234 2.81 11.66 8.39
CA LEU A 234 3.69 12.76 7.97
C LEU A 234 5.04 12.21 7.50
N GLY A 235 5.43 12.56 6.28
CA GLY A 235 6.69 12.15 5.68
C GLY A 235 7.15 13.06 4.54
N PRO A 236 8.26 12.71 3.89
CA PRO A 236 8.70 13.39 2.69
C PRO A 236 7.70 13.22 1.54
N ARG A 237 7.49 14.27 0.74
CA ARG A 237 6.49 14.31 -0.34
C ARG A 237 6.67 13.24 -1.43
N TRP A 238 7.81 12.61 -1.49
CA TRP A 238 8.19 11.68 -2.55
C TRP A 238 8.02 10.20 -2.18
N ILE A 239 7.74 9.85 -0.92
CA ILE A 239 7.77 8.45 -0.46
C ILE A 239 6.75 7.56 -1.18
N ASP A 240 5.54 8.05 -1.41
CA ASP A 240 4.48 7.26 -2.07
C ASP A 240 4.87 6.91 -3.51
N TRP A 241 5.38 7.88 -4.26
CA TRP A 241 5.81 7.64 -5.64
C TRP A 241 7.05 6.74 -5.70
N VAL A 242 8.06 7.01 -4.84
CA VAL A 242 9.29 6.19 -4.79
C VAL A 242 8.98 4.75 -4.40
N GLY A 243 7.96 4.52 -3.56
CA GLY A 243 7.49 3.18 -3.20
C GLY A 243 7.00 2.34 -4.37
N LEU A 244 6.54 2.96 -5.47
CA LEU A 244 6.12 2.26 -6.68
C LEU A 244 7.28 1.87 -7.61
N LEU A 245 8.43 2.57 -7.52
CA LEU A 245 9.50 2.45 -8.50
C LEU A 245 10.13 1.05 -8.59
N PRO A 246 10.46 0.35 -7.47
CA PRO A 246 11.08 -0.96 -7.55
C PRO A 246 10.21 -2.00 -8.27
N ILE A 247 8.91 -2.00 -8.02
CA ILE A 247 7.98 -2.91 -8.69
C ILE A 247 7.80 -2.54 -10.16
N ALA A 248 7.68 -1.26 -10.48
CA ALA A 248 7.59 -0.79 -11.86
C ALA A 248 8.85 -1.13 -12.67
N GLN A 249 10.05 -0.95 -12.09
CA GLN A 249 11.33 -1.34 -12.70
C GLN A 249 11.39 -2.85 -12.97
N HIS A 250 10.99 -3.65 -12.01
CA HIS A 250 10.95 -5.11 -12.15
C HIS A 250 10.07 -5.56 -13.32
N GLN A 251 9.05 -4.77 -13.65
CA GLN A 251 8.13 -5.03 -14.77
C GLN A 251 8.50 -4.29 -16.06
N GLY A 252 9.70 -3.70 -16.14
CA GLY A 252 10.26 -3.16 -17.38
C GLY A 252 10.08 -1.66 -17.59
N ILE A 253 9.58 -0.92 -16.61
CA ILE A 253 9.53 0.56 -16.66
C ILE A 253 10.94 1.13 -16.34
N ASP A 254 11.43 2.06 -17.14
CA ASP A 254 12.70 2.76 -16.85
C ASP A 254 12.52 3.78 -15.72
N THR A 255 12.51 3.28 -14.48
CA THR A 255 12.38 4.12 -13.29
C THR A 255 13.64 4.90 -12.95
N PHE A 256 14.80 4.48 -13.46
CA PHE A 256 16.06 5.19 -13.21
C PHE A 256 16.14 6.51 -13.99
N THR A 257 15.59 6.55 -15.19
CA THR A 257 15.39 7.82 -15.91
C THR A 257 14.26 8.64 -15.27
N ALA A 258 13.16 8.02 -14.90
CA ALA A 258 12.01 8.70 -14.29
C ALA A 258 12.41 9.45 -13.00
N ILE A 259 13.16 8.81 -12.10
CA ILE A 259 13.53 9.39 -10.80
C ILE A 259 14.41 10.65 -10.90
N THR A 260 15.15 10.81 -11.98
CA THR A 260 15.99 12.00 -12.21
C THR A 260 15.23 13.18 -12.79
N ARG A 261 14.06 12.95 -13.36
CA ARG A 261 13.25 13.95 -14.06
C ARG A 261 12.01 14.38 -13.29
N ASN A 262 11.56 13.55 -12.37
CA ASN A 262 10.32 13.80 -11.64
C ASN A 262 10.51 14.94 -10.63
N PRO A 263 9.60 15.92 -10.56
CA PRO A 263 9.69 17.07 -9.65
C PRO A 263 9.66 16.67 -8.17
N LEU A 264 9.15 15.48 -7.82
CA LEU A 264 9.18 14.98 -6.45
C LEU A 264 10.59 14.59 -5.99
N THR A 265 11.48 14.19 -6.91
CA THR A 265 12.77 13.54 -6.58
C THR A 265 13.99 14.18 -7.21
N ALA A 266 13.84 15.07 -8.20
CA ALA A 266 14.96 15.63 -8.95
C ALA A 266 16.03 16.32 -8.07
N ASP A 267 15.59 16.96 -6.98
CA ASP A 267 16.44 17.67 -6.03
C ASP A 267 16.74 16.85 -4.75
N VAL A 268 16.30 15.59 -4.68
CA VAL A 268 16.49 14.74 -3.50
C VAL A 268 17.80 13.99 -3.60
N PRO A 269 18.67 14.06 -2.57
CA PRO A 269 19.92 13.30 -2.56
C PRO A 269 19.69 11.80 -2.80
N LYS A 270 20.56 11.17 -3.60
CA LYS A 270 20.47 9.76 -3.93
C LYS A 270 20.33 8.87 -2.69
N ASP A 271 21.15 9.12 -1.67
CA ASP A 271 21.14 8.32 -0.43
C ASP A 271 19.85 8.44 0.37
N HIS A 272 19.10 9.55 0.23
CA HIS A 272 17.79 9.69 0.85
C HIS A 272 16.76 8.76 0.20
N LEU A 273 16.72 8.72 -1.14
CA LEU A 273 15.82 7.82 -1.88
C LEU A 273 16.18 6.36 -1.61
N ASP A 274 17.49 6.05 -1.63
CA ASP A 274 18.00 4.70 -1.38
C ASP A 274 17.73 4.26 0.07
N CYS A 275 17.84 5.18 1.05
CA CYS A 275 17.48 4.92 2.44
C CYS A 275 16.00 4.50 2.58
N PHE A 276 15.07 5.23 1.98
CA PHE A 276 13.65 4.87 2.03
C PHE A 276 13.40 3.47 1.45
N VAL A 277 13.96 3.18 0.27
CA VAL A 277 13.83 1.86 -0.36
C VAL A 277 14.46 0.76 0.51
N ALA A 278 15.59 1.04 1.17
CA ALA A 278 16.23 0.14 2.12
C ALA A 278 15.34 -0.13 3.35
N VAL A 279 14.65 0.89 3.87
CA VAL A 279 13.71 0.75 4.99
C VAL A 279 12.54 -0.13 4.62
N ILE A 280 11.94 0.06 3.43
CA ILE A 280 10.86 -0.82 2.97
C ILE A 280 11.38 -2.25 2.75
N ALA A 281 12.57 -2.43 2.17
CA ALA A 281 13.19 -3.75 2.06
C ALA A 281 13.38 -4.41 3.44
N ALA A 282 13.85 -3.66 4.43
CA ALA A 282 14.02 -4.13 5.81
C ALA A 282 12.70 -4.58 6.45
N TYR A 283 11.61 -3.80 6.26
CA TYR A 283 10.26 -4.19 6.68
C TYR A 283 9.82 -5.51 6.03
N MET A 284 10.05 -5.67 4.74
CA MET A 284 9.68 -6.87 4.00
C MET A 284 10.54 -8.10 4.39
N LEU A 285 11.78 -7.88 4.86
CA LEU A 285 12.65 -8.94 5.39
C LEU A 285 12.23 -9.42 6.78
N LYS A 286 11.35 -8.71 7.48
CA LYS A 286 11.02 -8.99 8.88
C LYS A 286 10.39 -10.36 9.09
N ASN A 287 9.43 -10.76 8.27
CA ASN A 287 8.59 -11.93 8.53
C ASN A 287 8.20 -12.78 7.29
N PRO A 288 8.93 -12.79 6.18
CA PRO A 288 8.43 -13.39 4.94
C PRO A 288 8.29 -14.92 4.97
N ASP A 289 8.99 -15.58 5.89
CA ASP A 289 8.97 -17.04 6.04
C ASP A 289 8.12 -17.51 7.26
N LEU A 290 7.49 -16.58 7.98
CA LEU A 290 6.56 -16.92 9.07
C LEU A 290 5.16 -17.21 8.51
N PRO A 291 4.31 -17.95 9.27
CA PRO A 291 2.89 -18.07 8.92
C PRO A 291 2.22 -16.69 8.79
N PRO A 292 1.23 -16.53 7.91
CA PRO A 292 0.49 -15.28 7.83
C PRO A 292 -0.25 -14.99 9.15
N PRO A 293 -0.45 -13.72 9.51
CA PRO A 293 -1.26 -13.35 10.67
C PRO A 293 -2.71 -13.86 10.53
N PRO A 294 -3.46 -13.99 11.64
CA PRO A 294 -4.87 -14.32 11.59
C PRO A 294 -5.65 -13.40 10.66
N GLY A 295 -6.50 -13.97 9.80
CA GLY A 295 -7.29 -13.23 8.81
C GLY A 295 -6.57 -12.87 7.52
N CYS A 296 -5.27 -13.19 7.38
CA CYS A 296 -4.51 -13.02 6.14
C CYS A 296 -4.29 -14.37 5.45
N THR A 297 -4.18 -14.33 4.11
CA THR A 297 -3.83 -15.51 3.30
C THR A 297 -2.31 -15.66 3.18
N PRO A 298 -1.80 -16.82 2.71
CA PRO A 298 -0.39 -17.00 2.38
C PRO A 298 0.16 -15.99 1.37
N ALA A 299 -0.68 -15.42 0.51
CA ALA A 299 -0.32 -14.40 -0.48
C ALA A 299 0.34 -13.15 0.15
N LEU A 300 0.03 -12.81 1.41
CA LEU A 300 0.73 -11.76 2.14
C LEU A 300 2.25 -12.06 2.22
N ARG A 301 2.62 -13.30 2.50
CA ARG A 301 4.04 -13.69 2.60
C ARG A 301 4.72 -13.75 1.24
N GLU A 302 3.99 -14.14 0.21
CA GLU A 302 4.46 -14.10 -1.19
C GLU A 302 4.70 -12.65 -1.62
N HIS A 303 3.78 -11.74 -1.32
CA HIS A 303 3.94 -10.31 -1.52
C HIS A 303 5.19 -9.77 -0.80
N GLN A 304 5.38 -10.09 0.48
CA GLN A 304 6.56 -9.64 1.23
C GLN A 304 7.88 -10.15 0.61
N ARG A 305 7.90 -11.40 0.13
CA ARG A 305 9.07 -11.96 -0.58
C ARG A 305 9.32 -11.26 -1.91
N LEU A 306 8.28 -10.96 -2.69
CA LEU A 306 8.38 -10.22 -3.94
C LEU A 306 8.95 -8.81 -3.69
N TYR A 307 8.39 -8.10 -2.71
CA TYR A 307 8.84 -6.73 -2.38
C TYR A 307 10.26 -6.73 -1.84
N ALA A 308 10.62 -7.62 -0.92
CA ALA A 308 12.00 -7.74 -0.44
C ALA A 308 12.98 -7.94 -1.62
N TRP A 309 12.64 -8.84 -2.54
CA TRP A 309 13.47 -9.09 -3.72
C TRP A 309 13.58 -7.86 -4.61
N THR A 310 12.47 -7.29 -5.05
CA THR A 310 12.46 -6.18 -6.03
C THR A 310 13.06 -4.90 -5.48
N PHE A 311 12.87 -4.61 -4.19
CA PHE A 311 13.44 -3.43 -3.55
C PHE A 311 14.97 -3.57 -3.37
N LEU A 312 15.45 -4.76 -3.00
CA LEU A 312 16.89 -5.02 -2.91
C LEU A 312 17.55 -5.05 -4.29
N ASP A 313 16.91 -5.63 -5.30
CA ASP A 313 17.40 -5.66 -6.69
C ASP A 313 17.53 -4.24 -7.27
N TRP A 314 16.50 -3.41 -7.05
CA TRP A 314 16.52 -2.00 -7.44
C TRP A 314 17.66 -1.22 -6.78
N LEU A 315 17.88 -1.42 -5.48
CA LEU A 315 19.05 -0.86 -4.76
C LEU A 315 20.35 -1.36 -5.33
N ALA A 316 20.46 -2.65 -5.63
CA ALA A 316 21.67 -3.25 -6.15
C ALA A 316 22.12 -2.58 -7.44
N VAL A 317 21.22 -2.30 -8.38
CA VAL A 317 21.52 -1.57 -9.59
C VAL A 317 21.97 -0.13 -9.28
N ARG A 318 21.29 0.58 -8.41
CA ARG A 318 21.60 1.98 -8.07
C ARG A 318 22.94 2.15 -7.33
N ARG A 319 23.31 1.16 -6.53
CA ARG A 319 24.50 1.20 -5.68
C ARG A 319 25.67 0.38 -6.24
N ASN A 320 25.49 -0.23 -7.42
CA ASN A 320 26.45 -1.14 -8.03
C ASN A 320 26.85 -2.29 -7.09
N TRP A 321 25.87 -2.83 -6.37
CA TRP A 321 26.11 -3.98 -5.51
C TRP A 321 26.38 -5.24 -6.33
N PRO A 322 27.27 -6.13 -5.84
CA PRO A 322 27.50 -7.39 -6.51
C PRO A 322 26.28 -8.30 -6.36
N THR A 323 25.52 -8.42 -7.43
CA THR A 323 24.44 -9.42 -7.56
C THR A 323 25.02 -10.72 -8.10
N VAL A 324 24.29 -11.82 -7.99
CA VAL A 324 24.66 -13.06 -8.69
C VAL A 324 24.54 -12.78 -10.18
N GLU A 325 25.65 -12.92 -10.92
CA GLU A 325 25.63 -12.86 -12.39
C GLU A 325 24.61 -13.88 -12.89
N VAL A 326 23.70 -13.40 -13.69
CA VAL A 326 22.63 -14.17 -14.29
C VAL A 326 23.16 -14.93 -15.51
#